data_dbd156ef0c769f2945d307b8fa79566d
#
_entry.id   dbd156ef0c769f2945d307b8fa79566d
#
_cell.length_a   1.000
_cell.length_b   1.000
_cell.length_c   1.000
_cell.angle_alpha   90.00
_cell.angle_beta   90.00
_cell.angle_gamma   90.00
#
_symmetry.space_group_name_H-M   'P 1'
#
loop_
_entity.id
_entity.type
_entity.pdbx_description
1 polymer ?
#
loop_
_entity_poly.entity_id
_entity_poly.type
_entity_poly.pdbx_seq_one_letter_code
_entity_poly.pdbx_strand_id
1 'polypeptide(L)'
;MEIAAPQLLRESAASADPVRMTRDEEIADASFRAADFASLDREHLSVQGCLFTGCLFAGSVLARSQFSDVVFRNCDFSNADLLGCSLHRVRFADCKLSGTNFAETALNHLLFERCKGEFANFAFSRLRTVRFAGCPMHGAAFGD
;
A
#
# COMPACT_ATOMS: atom_id res chain seq x y z
N MET A 1 21.33 7.35 0.67
CA MET A 1 20.15 7.16 -0.19
C MET A 1 18.95 7.85 0.45
N GLU A 2 18.38 8.80 -0.24
CA GLU A 2 17.18 9.47 0.24
C GLU A 2 15.94 8.90 -0.44
N ILE A 3 14.92 8.63 0.34
CA ILE A 3 13.63 8.19 -0.18
C ILE A 3 12.74 9.42 -0.33
N ALA A 4 12.26 9.65 -1.55
CA ALA A 4 11.33 10.74 -1.77
C ALA A 4 10.01 10.45 -1.05
N ALA A 5 9.58 11.40 -0.23
CA ALA A 5 8.33 11.26 0.53
C ALA A 5 7.12 11.45 -0.38
N PRO A 6 5.99 10.82 -0.04
CA PRO A 6 4.74 11.07 -0.73
C PRO A 6 4.36 12.55 -0.70
N GLN A 7 3.92 13.06 -1.84
CA GLN A 7 3.49 14.44 -1.98
C GLN A 7 1.97 14.50 -1.93
N LEU A 8 1.43 14.85 -0.79
CA LEU A 8 -0.01 15.00 -0.61
C LEU A 8 -0.35 16.48 -0.76
N LEU A 9 -1.35 16.79 -1.57
CA LEU A 9 -1.77 18.19 -1.75
C LEU A 9 -2.29 18.76 -0.45
N ARG A 10 -2.99 17.96 0.33
CA ARG A 10 -3.44 18.33 1.67
C ARG A 10 -3.89 17.09 2.42
N GLU A 11 -3.77 17.13 3.75
CA GLU A 11 -4.41 16.16 4.61
C GLU A 11 -5.79 16.71 4.95
N SER A 12 -6.83 16.11 4.40
CA SER A 12 -8.19 16.50 4.70
C SER A 12 -8.62 15.96 6.05
N ALA A 13 -9.32 16.78 6.84
CA ALA A 13 -9.92 16.32 8.08
C ALA A 13 -11.13 15.41 7.84
N ALA A 14 -11.80 15.58 6.73
CA ALA A 14 -12.98 14.78 6.38
C ALA A 14 -12.59 13.51 5.65
N SER A 15 -13.20 12.38 6.05
CA SER A 15 -13.00 11.12 5.33
C SER A 15 -13.79 11.13 4.02
N ALA A 16 -13.16 10.68 2.94
CA ALA A 16 -13.84 10.48 1.68
C ALA A 16 -14.81 9.30 1.78
N ASP A 17 -15.81 9.29 0.90
CA ASP A 17 -16.76 8.18 0.84
C ASP A 17 -16.03 6.91 0.38
N PRO A 18 -16.03 5.83 1.21
CA PRO A 18 -15.35 4.60 0.85
C PRO A 18 -15.84 3.97 -0.46
N VAL A 19 -17.05 4.25 -0.88
CA VAL A 19 -17.59 3.71 -2.13
C VAL A 19 -16.74 4.10 -3.35
N ARG A 20 -16.00 5.19 -3.27
CA ARG A 20 -15.08 5.59 -4.34
C ARG A 20 -14.05 4.49 -4.66
N MET A 21 -13.58 3.76 -3.66
CA MET A 21 -12.64 2.65 -3.86
C MET A 21 -13.27 1.47 -4.57
N THR A 22 -14.61 1.37 -4.56
CA THR A 22 -15.33 0.29 -5.22
C THR A 22 -15.83 0.67 -6.61
N ARG A 23 -15.90 1.96 -6.92
CA ARG A 23 -16.56 2.46 -8.13
C ARG A 23 -15.61 3.18 -9.08
N ASP A 24 -14.79 4.09 -8.55
CA ASP A 24 -13.99 4.98 -9.37
C ASP A 24 -12.75 4.25 -9.93
N GLU A 25 -12.34 4.55 -11.14
CA GLU A 25 -11.11 4.01 -11.72
C GLU A 25 -9.88 4.79 -11.26
N GLU A 26 -10.06 6.09 -11.02
CA GLU A 26 -9.02 6.97 -10.52
C GLU A 26 -9.48 7.61 -9.22
N ILE A 27 -8.66 7.47 -8.18
CA ILE A 27 -8.93 8.09 -6.88
C ILE A 27 -7.76 9.04 -6.60
N ALA A 28 -8.04 10.35 -6.51
CA ALA A 28 -7.01 11.34 -6.30
C ALA A 28 -7.35 12.26 -5.13
N ASP A 29 -6.30 12.65 -4.40
CA ASP A 29 -6.35 13.69 -3.38
C ASP A 29 -7.45 13.46 -2.33
N ALA A 30 -7.58 12.21 -1.89
CA ALA A 30 -8.59 11.81 -0.93
C ALA A 30 -7.96 11.28 0.36
N SER A 31 -8.71 11.40 1.45
CA SER A 31 -8.32 10.83 2.74
C SER A 31 -9.42 9.88 3.19
N PHE A 32 -9.06 8.65 3.53
CA PHE A 32 -9.98 7.63 4.02
C PHE A 32 -9.59 7.24 5.44
N ARG A 33 -10.56 7.21 6.35
CA ARG A 33 -10.31 6.85 7.75
C ARG A 33 -11.23 5.72 8.17
N ALA A 34 -10.65 4.74 8.84
CA ALA A 34 -11.37 3.63 9.46
C ALA A 34 -12.36 2.93 8.49
N ALA A 35 -12.06 2.94 7.21
CA ALA A 35 -12.89 2.29 6.21
C ALA A 35 -12.54 0.81 6.10
N ASP A 36 -13.55 0.00 5.83
CA ASP A 36 -13.38 -1.43 5.61
C ASP A 36 -13.35 -1.72 4.12
N PHE A 37 -12.15 -2.04 3.61
CA PHE A 37 -11.93 -2.40 2.22
C PHE A 37 -11.57 -3.87 2.06
N ALA A 38 -11.85 -4.71 3.06
CA ALA A 38 -11.43 -6.11 3.04
C ALA A 38 -12.10 -6.90 1.90
N SER A 39 -13.25 -6.47 1.43
CA SER A 39 -13.97 -7.14 0.34
C SER A 39 -13.63 -6.61 -1.05
N LEU A 40 -12.72 -5.63 -1.15
CA LEU A 40 -12.33 -5.11 -2.46
C LEU A 40 -11.71 -6.19 -3.33
N ASP A 41 -12.18 -6.25 -4.56
CA ASP A 41 -11.62 -7.10 -5.61
C ASP A 41 -11.55 -6.26 -6.87
N ARG A 42 -10.47 -5.50 -6.99
CA ARG A 42 -10.29 -4.54 -8.08
C ARG A 42 -8.89 -4.59 -8.64
N GLU A 43 -8.79 -4.71 -9.95
CA GLU A 43 -7.53 -4.57 -10.66
C GLU A 43 -7.47 -3.21 -11.36
N HIS A 44 -6.25 -2.77 -11.64
CA HIS A 44 -5.99 -1.57 -12.44
C HIS A 44 -6.57 -0.28 -11.86
N LEU A 45 -6.65 -0.19 -10.52
CA LEU A 45 -6.96 1.08 -9.86
C LEU A 45 -5.79 2.05 -10.02
N SER A 46 -6.10 3.32 -10.15
CA SER A 46 -5.10 4.39 -10.07
C SER A 46 -5.40 5.24 -8.83
N VAL A 47 -4.48 5.24 -7.88
CA VAL A 47 -4.61 5.95 -6.61
C VAL A 47 -3.46 6.93 -6.48
N GLN A 48 -3.77 8.20 -6.33
CA GLN A 48 -2.75 9.25 -6.29
C GLN A 48 -3.07 10.30 -5.23
N GLY A 49 -2.06 10.67 -4.46
CA GLY A 49 -2.18 11.75 -3.48
C GLY A 49 -3.14 11.44 -2.34
N CYS A 50 -3.26 10.18 -1.94
CA CYS A 50 -4.23 9.74 -0.96
C CYS A 50 -3.59 9.36 0.36
N LEU A 51 -4.36 9.54 1.44
CA LEU A 51 -3.99 9.12 2.78
C LEU A 51 -5.04 8.12 3.30
N PHE A 52 -4.57 6.95 3.72
CA PHE A 52 -5.42 5.93 4.34
C PHE A 52 -4.98 5.75 5.79
N THR A 53 -5.88 5.97 6.73
CA THR A 53 -5.59 5.84 8.17
C THR A 53 -6.55 4.84 8.81
N GLY A 54 -6.00 3.81 9.42
CA GLY A 54 -6.79 2.81 10.15
C GLY A 54 -7.73 2.00 9.26
N CYS A 55 -7.44 1.88 7.98
CA CYS A 55 -8.28 1.16 7.04
C CYS A 55 -7.95 -0.34 7.02
N LEU A 56 -8.96 -1.15 6.73
CA LEU A 56 -8.84 -2.60 6.65
C LEU A 56 -8.79 -3.04 5.20
N PHE A 57 -7.67 -3.65 4.80
CA PHE A 57 -7.48 -4.22 3.46
C PHE A 57 -7.20 -5.72 3.51
N ALA A 58 -7.39 -6.35 4.68
CA ALA A 58 -7.04 -7.76 4.84
C ALA A 58 -7.80 -8.63 3.84
N GLY A 59 -7.06 -9.44 3.09
CA GLY A 59 -7.64 -10.33 2.08
C GLY A 59 -8.17 -9.65 0.82
N SER A 60 -8.03 -8.32 0.70
CA SER A 60 -8.47 -7.62 -0.51
C SER A 60 -7.60 -7.96 -1.71
N VAL A 61 -8.15 -7.80 -2.91
CA VAL A 61 -7.43 -7.95 -4.16
C VAL A 61 -7.32 -6.58 -4.82
N LEU A 62 -6.09 -6.12 -5.02
CA LEU A 62 -5.78 -4.84 -5.64
C LEU A 62 -4.72 -5.01 -6.73
N ALA A 63 -4.68 -6.19 -7.34
CA ALA A 63 -3.63 -6.56 -8.28
C ALA A 63 -3.52 -5.57 -9.46
N ARG A 64 -2.30 -5.34 -9.90
CA ARG A 64 -1.96 -4.50 -11.06
C ARG A 64 -2.44 -3.06 -10.97
N SER A 65 -2.63 -2.57 -9.74
CA SER A 65 -2.99 -1.18 -9.48
C SER A 65 -1.75 -0.30 -9.39
N GLN A 66 -1.96 1.00 -9.52
CA GLN A 66 -0.90 2.00 -9.40
C GLN A 66 -1.18 2.90 -8.21
N PHE A 67 -0.18 3.06 -7.37
CA PHE A 67 -0.23 3.95 -6.22
C PHE A 67 0.92 4.95 -6.32
N SER A 68 0.61 6.23 -6.37
CA SER A 68 1.61 7.29 -6.39
C SER A 68 1.30 8.32 -5.33
N ASP A 69 2.30 8.70 -4.56
CA ASP A 69 2.13 9.71 -3.51
C ASP A 69 1.02 9.31 -2.53
N VAL A 70 1.15 8.12 -1.94
CA VAL A 70 0.15 7.56 -1.04
C VAL A 70 0.79 7.23 0.31
N VAL A 71 0.05 7.50 1.37
CA VAL A 71 0.44 7.10 2.73
C VAL A 71 -0.61 6.17 3.29
N PHE A 72 -0.14 5.01 3.79
CA PHE A 72 -0.96 4.09 4.56
C PHE A 72 -0.46 4.10 6.00
N ARG A 73 -1.31 4.56 6.94
CA ARG A 73 -1.00 4.57 8.36
C ARG A 73 -1.94 3.63 9.11
N ASN A 74 -1.36 2.76 9.90
CA ASN A 74 -2.11 1.88 10.78
C ASN A 74 -3.18 1.07 10.02
N CYS A 75 -2.84 0.61 8.83
CA CYS A 75 -3.72 -0.18 7.98
C CYS A 75 -3.37 -1.66 8.07
N ASP A 76 -4.35 -2.51 7.83
CA ASP A 76 -4.18 -3.96 7.84
C ASP A 76 -4.26 -4.51 6.41
N PHE A 77 -3.12 -4.98 5.89
CA PHE A 77 -3.01 -5.62 4.58
C PHE A 77 -2.75 -7.12 4.69
N SER A 78 -3.02 -7.73 5.84
CA SER A 78 -2.76 -9.15 6.01
C SER A 78 -3.41 -9.97 4.90
N ASN A 79 -2.59 -10.75 4.20
CA ASN A 79 -3.03 -11.60 3.08
C ASN A 79 -3.68 -10.85 1.92
N ALA A 80 -3.48 -9.55 1.82
CA ALA A 80 -3.94 -8.78 0.67
C ALA A 80 -3.11 -9.12 -0.58
N ASP A 81 -3.72 -9.04 -1.74
CA ASP A 81 -3.07 -9.34 -3.01
C ASP A 81 -2.78 -8.05 -3.78
N LEU A 82 -1.50 -7.70 -3.82
CA LEU A 82 -0.99 -6.56 -4.59
C LEU A 82 -0.10 -7.00 -5.76
N LEU A 83 -0.33 -8.21 -6.26
CA LEU A 83 0.45 -8.76 -7.38
C LEU A 83 0.55 -7.76 -8.53
N GLY A 84 1.77 -7.52 -8.99
CA GLY A 84 2.01 -6.70 -10.18
C GLY A 84 1.72 -5.23 -10.01
N CYS A 85 1.49 -4.74 -8.79
CA CYS A 85 1.26 -3.32 -8.56
C CYS A 85 2.53 -2.49 -8.81
N SER A 86 2.31 -1.23 -9.13
CA SER A 86 3.38 -0.23 -9.19
C SER A 86 3.16 0.79 -8.08
N LEU A 87 4.16 0.96 -7.24
CA LEU A 87 4.12 1.90 -6.13
C LEU A 87 5.26 2.90 -6.25
N HIS A 88 4.94 4.17 -6.25
CA HIS A 88 5.92 5.25 -6.39
C HIS A 88 5.67 6.32 -5.33
N ARG A 89 6.69 6.62 -4.54
CA ARG A 89 6.61 7.51 -3.38
C ARG A 89 5.44 7.14 -2.48
N VAL A 90 5.51 5.93 -1.93
CA VAL A 90 4.50 5.39 -1.03
C VAL A 90 5.14 5.09 0.32
N ARG A 91 4.40 5.35 1.37
CA ARG A 91 4.84 5.06 2.74
C ARG A 91 3.80 4.17 3.42
N PHE A 92 4.30 3.10 4.02
CA PHE A 92 3.52 2.25 4.93
C PHE A 92 4.07 2.48 6.33
N ALA A 93 3.26 3.00 7.24
CA ALA A 93 3.65 3.24 8.62
C ALA A 93 2.72 2.50 9.57
N ASP A 94 3.29 1.72 10.47
CA ASP A 94 2.54 0.98 11.49
C ASP A 94 1.46 0.06 10.88
N CYS A 95 1.78 -0.55 9.74
CA CYS A 95 0.85 -1.42 9.03
C CYS A 95 1.14 -2.89 9.29
N LYS A 96 0.10 -3.73 9.16
CA LYS A 96 0.25 -5.18 9.14
C LYS A 96 0.33 -5.63 7.70
N LEU A 97 1.44 -6.26 7.34
CA LEU A 97 1.72 -6.75 5.99
C LEU A 97 1.95 -8.26 5.99
N SER A 98 1.51 -8.95 7.02
CA SER A 98 1.75 -10.40 7.15
C SER A 98 1.05 -11.16 6.04
N GLY A 99 1.82 -11.95 5.29
CA GLY A 99 1.29 -12.71 4.16
C GLY A 99 0.83 -11.88 2.98
N THR A 100 1.11 -10.58 2.96
CA THR A 100 0.76 -9.72 1.82
C THR A 100 1.53 -10.15 0.58
N ASN A 101 0.85 -10.24 -0.54
CA ASN A 101 1.49 -10.58 -1.82
C ASN A 101 1.92 -9.31 -2.56
N PHE A 102 3.23 -9.04 -2.55
CA PHE A 102 3.86 -7.99 -3.33
C PHE A 102 4.68 -8.58 -4.50
N ALA A 103 4.36 -9.79 -4.94
CA ALA A 103 5.11 -10.40 -6.02
C ALA A 103 4.96 -9.60 -7.31
N GLU A 104 6.02 -9.58 -8.12
CA GLU A 104 6.06 -8.92 -9.42
C GLU A 104 5.74 -7.42 -9.37
N THR A 105 5.95 -6.78 -8.20
CA THR A 105 5.70 -5.35 -8.06
C THR A 105 6.90 -4.53 -8.52
N ALA A 106 6.63 -3.29 -8.91
CA ALA A 106 7.65 -2.27 -9.12
C ALA A 106 7.55 -1.26 -7.98
N LEU A 107 8.55 -1.27 -7.10
CA LEU A 107 8.58 -0.43 -5.93
C LEU A 107 9.68 0.62 -6.10
N ASN A 108 9.31 1.89 -6.13
CA ASN A 108 10.23 2.99 -6.34
C ASN A 108 9.97 4.09 -5.32
N HIS A 109 10.96 4.39 -4.50
CA HIS A 109 10.86 5.31 -3.37
C HIS A 109 9.80 4.87 -2.37
N LEU A 110 10.00 3.71 -1.78
CA LEU A 110 9.13 3.13 -0.75
C LEU A 110 9.80 3.18 0.61
N LEU A 111 9.02 3.56 1.61
CA LEU A 111 9.43 3.46 3.00
C LEU A 111 8.40 2.62 3.76
N PHE A 112 8.89 1.54 4.36
CA PHE A 112 8.10 0.73 5.28
C PHE A 112 8.64 1.00 6.68
N GLU A 113 7.81 1.58 7.55
CA GLU A 113 8.19 1.91 8.92
C GLU A 113 7.33 1.16 9.93
N ARG A 114 7.98 0.44 10.82
CA ARG A 114 7.30 -0.26 11.92
C ARG A 114 6.14 -1.14 11.43
N CYS A 115 6.36 -1.79 10.30
CA CYS A 115 5.37 -2.71 9.73
C CYS A 115 5.72 -4.14 10.09
N LYS A 116 4.70 -4.98 10.28
CA LYS A 116 4.87 -6.41 10.49
C LYS A 116 4.74 -7.12 9.15
N GLY A 117 5.85 -7.64 8.64
CA GLY A 117 5.92 -8.20 7.29
C GLY A 117 6.25 -9.68 7.25
N GLU A 118 5.93 -10.44 8.31
CA GLU A 118 6.17 -11.88 8.32
C GLU A 118 5.45 -12.55 7.15
N PHE A 119 6.18 -13.37 6.40
CA PHE A 119 5.68 -14.08 5.24
C PHE A 119 5.17 -13.20 4.10
N ALA A 120 5.49 -11.91 4.09
CA ALA A 120 5.21 -11.07 2.92
C ALA A 120 6.02 -11.58 1.73
N ASN A 121 5.41 -11.56 0.55
CA ASN A 121 6.04 -12.10 -0.65
C ASN A 121 6.41 -10.96 -1.61
N PHE A 122 7.72 -10.75 -1.82
CA PHE A 122 8.27 -9.79 -2.77
C PHE A 122 8.98 -10.49 -3.93
N ALA A 123 8.65 -11.73 -4.23
CA ALA A 123 9.31 -12.49 -5.29
C ALA A 123 9.12 -11.79 -6.64
N PHE A 124 10.20 -11.79 -7.43
CA PHE A 124 10.23 -11.17 -8.77
C PHE A 124 9.93 -9.67 -8.79
N SER A 125 10.03 -9.02 -7.64
CA SER A 125 9.80 -7.57 -7.55
C SER A 125 11.05 -6.79 -7.89
N ARG A 126 10.85 -5.58 -8.42
CA ARG A 126 11.91 -4.63 -8.64
C ARG A 126 11.89 -3.59 -7.53
N LEU A 127 12.90 -3.62 -6.68
CA LEU A 127 13.02 -2.72 -5.54
C LEU A 127 14.05 -1.64 -5.86
N ARG A 128 13.59 -0.41 -5.98
CA ARG A 128 14.45 0.73 -6.29
C ARG A 128 14.24 1.82 -5.26
N THR A 129 15.26 2.09 -4.48
CA THR A 129 15.19 3.06 -3.38
C THR A 129 14.09 2.67 -2.40
N VAL A 130 14.22 1.49 -1.80
CA VAL A 130 13.27 0.94 -0.84
C VAL A 130 13.97 0.75 0.50
N ARG A 131 13.30 1.13 1.57
CA ARG A 131 13.83 0.97 2.93
C ARG A 131 12.78 0.34 3.83
N PHE A 132 13.25 -0.62 4.64
CA PHE A 132 12.47 -1.22 5.71
C PHE A 132 13.08 -0.79 7.04
N ALA A 133 12.34 0.01 7.83
CA ALA A 133 12.80 0.54 9.10
C ALA A 133 11.96 -0.03 10.25
N GLY A 134 12.60 -0.81 11.13
CA GLY A 134 11.92 -1.39 12.28
C GLY A 134 10.82 -2.39 11.91
N CYS A 135 11.02 -3.15 10.83
CA CYS A 135 10.02 -4.08 10.33
C CYS A 135 10.48 -5.53 10.55
N PRO A 136 9.79 -6.31 11.40
CA PRO A 136 10.02 -7.76 11.45
C PRO A 136 9.56 -8.39 10.14
N MET A 137 10.48 -9.11 9.47
CA MET A 137 10.23 -9.66 8.13
C MET A 137 10.49 -11.18 8.10
N HIS A 138 10.28 -11.86 9.22
CA HIS A 138 10.51 -13.30 9.30
C HIS A 138 9.71 -14.05 8.24
N GLY A 139 10.36 -14.90 7.48
CA GLY A 139 9.71 -15.69 6.43
C GLY A 139 9.32 -14.90 5.18
N ALA A 140 9.69 -13.62 5.08
CA ALA A 140 9.44 -12.86 3.87
C ALA A 140 10.31 -13.37 2.72
N ALA A 141 9.76 -13.38 1.51
CA ALA A 141 10.44 -13.86 0.32
C ALA A 141 10.80 -12.68 -0.59
N PHE A 142 12.06 -12.66 -1.05
CA PHE A 142 12.58 -11.63 -1.97
C PHE A 142 13.20 -12.23 -3.22
N GLY A 143 13.18 -13.55 -3.34
CA GLY A 143 13.87 -14.24 -4.41
C GLY A 143 13.16 -14.22 -5.76
N ASP A 144 13.97 -14.50 -6.77
CA ASP A 144 13.48 -14.76 -8.12
C ASP A 144 13.01 -16.20 -8.25
#